data_6de4bee89a9b9852935116ae37a928b1
#
_entry.id   6de4bee89a9b9852935116ae37a928b1
#
_cell.length_a   1.000
_cell.length_b   1.000
_cell.length_c   1.000
_cell.angle_alpha   90.00
_cell.angle_beta   90.00
_cell.angle_gamma   90.00
#
_symmetry.space_group_name_H-M   'P 1'
#
loop_
_entity.id
_entity.type
_entity.pdbx_description
1 polymer ?
#
loop_
_entity_poly.entity_id
_entity_poly.type
_entity_poly.pdbx_seq_one_letter_code
_entity_poly.pdbx_strand_id
1 'polypeptide(L)'
;MGERWSFLILRAAFNKLYHFEEFLSELGIARNILSNRLGKLVEHGVLERSSCADDRRKIEYRLTQKGLDLLPAMLALREWGEKYTLDSPSNPVLVDSRDWLPITGVTIQAHDGRVIDYSELRWQDLDRLGENGDLAKCEAEAPNL
;
A
#
# COMPACT_ATOMS: atom_id res chain seq x y z
N MET A 1 -11.79 -3.02 3.34
CA MET A 1 -11.08 -2.07 2.46
C MET A 1 -11.25 -2.29 0.95
N GLY A 2 -11.97 -3.25 0.46
CA GLY A 2 -12.03 -3.66 -0.95
C GLY A 2 -12.79 -2.74 -1.92
N GLU A 3 -12.83 -1.44 -1.69
CA GLU A 3 -13.59 -0.54 -2.55
C GLU A 3 -12.65 0.38 -3.34
N ARG A 4 -12.90 0.44 -4.64
CA ARG A 4 -12.16 1.22 -5.66
C ARG A 4 -11.66 2.58 -5.16
N TRP A 5 -12.51 3.36 -4.51
CA TRP A 5 -12.18 4.71 -4.06
C TRP A 5 -11.19 4.75 -2.89
N SER A 6 -11.17 3.74 -2.03
CA SER A 6 -10.23 3.69 -0.89
C SER A 6 -8.78 3.63 -1.36
N PHE A 7 -8.48 2.84 -2.39
CA PHE A 7 -7.13 2.80 -2.99
C PHE A 7 -6.73 4.12 -3.65
N LEU A 8 -7.67 4.78 -4.35
CA LEU A 8 -7.39 6.06 -4.99
C LEU A 8 -7.15 7.16 -3.95
N ILE A 9 -7.89 7.17 -2.84
CA ILE A 9 -7.68 8.10 -1.73
C ILE A 9 -6.32 7.84 -1.07
N LEU A 10 -5.95 6.58 -0.82
CA LEU A 10 -4.64 6.23 -0.27
C LEU A 10 -3.50 6.68 -1.20
N ARG A 11 -3.62 6.44 -2.51
CA ARG A 11 -2.65 6.93 -3.50
C ARG A 11 -2.49 8.46 -3.41
N ALA A 12 -3.57 9.19 -3.34
CA ALA A 12 -3.56 10.65 -3.21
C ALA A 12 -2.90 11.08 -1.88
N ALA A 13 -3.17 10.39 -0.77
CA ALA A 13 -2.55 10.66 0.53
C ALA A 13 -1.02 10.37 0.51
N PHE A 14 -0.57 9.30 -0.17
CA PHE A 14 0.87 9.05 -0.39
C PHE A 14 1.52 10.16 -1.25
N ASN A 15 0.77 10.76 -2.16
CA ASN A 15 1.20 11.93 -2.94
C ASN A 15 1.09 13.26 -2.16
N LYS A 16 0.95 13.18 -0.83
CA LYS A 16 0.91 14.34 0.10
C LYS A 16 -0.29 15.27 -0.09
N LEU A 17 -1.43 14.76 -0.53
CA LEU A 17 -2.70 15.46 -0.43
C LEU A 17 -3.26 15.23 0.96
N TYR A 18 -3.64 16.32 1.63
CA TYR A 18 -4.06 16.28 3.04
C TYR A 18 -5.46 16.85 3.26
N HIS A 19 -5.93 17.74 2.38
CA HIS A 19 -7.20 18.44 2.57
C HIS A 19 -8.33 17.85 1.73
N PHE A 20 -9.53 17.94 2.25
CA PHE A 20 -10.74 17.41 1.59
C PHE A 20 -10.89 17.92 0.14
N GLU A 21 -10.67 19.22 -0.09
CA GLU A 21 -10.82 19.83 -1.40
C GLU A 21 -9.73 19.39 -2.38
N GLU A 22 -8.53 19.08 -1.89
CA GLU A 22 -7.44 18.52 -2.71
C GLU A 22 -7.80 17.13 -3.21
N PHE A 23 -8.30 16.25 -2.31
CA PHE A 23 -8.79 14.93 -2.71
C PHE A 23 -9.96 15.02 -3.69
N LEU A 24 -10.88 15.95 -3.45
CA LEU A 24 -12.05 16.15 -4.31
C LEU A 24 -11.63 16.54 -5.73
N SER A 25 -10.71 17.50 -5.84
CA SER A 25 -10.18 18.01 -7.12
C SER A 25 -9.39 16.94 -7.86
N GLU A 26 -8.50 16.23 -7.16
CA GLU A 26 -7.61 15.22 -7.77
C GLU A 26 -8.39 13.99 -8.26
N LEU A 27 -9.37 13.55 -7.49
CA LEU A 27 -10.05 12.27 -7.75
C LEU A 27 -11.33 12.43 -8.60
N GLY A 28 -11.86 13.64 -8.74
CA GLY A 28 -13.13 13.86 -9.45
C GLY A 28 -14.31 13.07 -8.86
N ILE A 29 -14.25 12.78 -7.57
CA ILE A 29 -15.23 11.97 -6.83
C ILE A 29 -16.37 12.86 -6.29
N ALA A 30 -17.57 12.34 -6.17
CA ALA A 30 -18.67 13.05 -5.53
C ALA A 30 -18.37 13.30 -4.04
N ARG A 31 -18.68 14.51 -3.55
CA ARG A 31 -18.38 14.97 -2.19
C ARG A 31 -18.88 14.05 -1.08
N ASN A 32 -20.08 13.52 -1.21
CA ASN A 32 -20.68 12.58 -0.26
C ASN A 32 -19.93 11.23 -0.24
N ILE A 33 -19.49 10.75 -1.39
CA ILE A 33 -18.69 9.51 -1.49
C ILE A 33 -17.33 9.72 -0.84
N LEU A 34 -16.64 10.81 -1.15
CA LEU A 34 -15.35 11.14 -0.55
C LEU A 34 -15.45 11.24 0.98
N SER A 35 -16.45 11.98 1.49
CA SER A 35 -16.67 12.11 2.94
C SER A 35 -16.88 10.77 3.63
N ASN A 36 -17.71 9.89 3.04
CA ASN A 36 -17.93 8.55 3.58
C ASN A 36 -16.65 7.70 3.59
N ARG A 37 -15.85 7.75 2.51
CA ARG A 37 -14.61 6.97 2.40
C ARG A 37 -13.53 7.45 3.34
N LEU A 38 -13.31 8.76 3.43
CA LEU A 38 -12.38 9.34 4.39
C LEU A 38 -12.79 8.98 5.83
N GLY A 39 -14.08 9.07 6.16
CA GLY A 39 -14.61 8.65 7.46
C GLY A 39 -14.28 7.20 7.79
N LYS A 40 -14.50 6.26 6.86
CA LYS A 40 -14.17 4.85 7.05
C LYS A 40 -12.66 4.61 7.21
N LEU A 41 -11.82 5.29 6.44
CA LEU A 41 -10.36 5.16 6.57
C LEU A 41 -9.86 5.69 7.93
N VAL A 42 -10.49 6.74 8.46
CA VAL A 42 -10.22 7.23 9.81
C VAL A 42 -10.73 6.25 10.88
N GLU A 43 -11.94 5.74 10.75
CA GLU A 43 -12.52 4.74 11.66
C GLU A 43 -11.64 3.49 11.76
N HIS A 44 -11.09 3.03 10.64
CA HIS A 44 -10.17 1.89 10.59
C HIS A 44 -8.72 2.23 10.99
N GLY A 45 -8.44 3.48 11.35
CA GLY A 45 -7.12 3.93 11.78
C GLY A 45 -6.05 3.91 10.66
N VAL A 46 -6.46 3.95 9.41
CA VAL A 46 -5.56 4.05 8.25
C VAL A 46 -5.17 5.50 7.98
N LEU A 47 -6.13 6.41 8.15
CA LEU A 47 -5.91 7.85 8.19
C LEU A 47 -6.21 8.38 9.60
N GLU A 48 -5.58 9.44 9.97
CA GLU A 48 -5.97 10.29 11.08
C GLU A 48 -6.53 11.61 10.57
N ARG A 49 -7.46 12.18 11.35
CA ARG A 49 -8.10 13.45 11.06
C ARG A 49 -7.73 14.46 12.16
N SER A 50 -7.07 15.54 11.78
CA SER A 50 -6.65 16.59 12.71
C SER A 50 -7.01 17.97 12.19
N SER A 51 -7.07 18.96 13.08
CA SER A 51 -7.12 20.37 12.67
C SER A 51 -5.73 20.85 12.32
N CYS A 52 -5.63 21.70 11.30
CA CYS A 52 -4.37 22.33 10.92
C CYS A 52 -3.84 23.20 12.09
N ALA A 53 -2.51 23.18 12.33
CA ALA A 53 -1.90 23.97 13.40
C ALA A 53 -2.12 25.47 13.21
N ASP A 54 -2.09 25.94 11.95
CA ASP A 54 -2.20 27.35 11.59
C ASP A 54 -3.65 27.83 11.45
N ASP A 55 -4.59 26.94 11.17
CA ASP A 55 -6.02 27.27 11.06
C ASP A 55 -6.89 26.09 11.52
N ARG A 56 -7.42 26.19 12.73
CA ARG A 56 -8.28 25.14 13.33
C ARG A 56 -9.56 24.82 12.55
N ARG A 57 -9.94 25.66 11.57
CA ARG A 57 -11.08 25.41 10.69
C ARG A 57 -10.72 24.50 9.52
N LYS A 58 -9.42 24.38 9.19
CA LYS A 58 -8.94 23.46 8.16
C LYS A 58 -8.69 22.10 8.76
N ILE A 59 -9.24 21.09 8.11
CA ILE A 59 -9.09 19.67 8.48
C ILE A 59 -8.07 19.02 7.55
N GLU A 60 -7.14 18.29 8.14
CA GLU A 60 -6.17 17.45 7.45
C GLU A 60 -6.46 15.97 7.68
N TYR A 61 -6.21 15.19 6.66
CA TYR A 61 -6.22 13.72 6.68
C TYR A 61 -4.81 13.22 6.37
N ARG A 62 -4.15 12.61 7.34
CA ARG A 62 -2.78 12.11 7.21
C ARG A 62 -2.74 10.60 7.35
N LEU A 63 -1.79 9.96 6.68
CA LEU A 63 -1.54 8.53 6.89
C LEU A 63 -1.02 8.29 8.31
N THR A 64 -1.62 7.34 9.00
CA THR A 64 -1.06 6.77 10.23
C THR A 64 0.07 5.79 9.89
N GLN A 65 0.79 5.26 10.90
CA GLN A 65 1.76 4.19 10.66
C GLN A 65 1.10 2.99 9.96
N LYS A 66 -0.10 2.59 10.39
CA LYS A 66 -0.90 1.54 9.73
C LYS A 66 -1.21 1.87 8.26
N GLY A 67 -1.43 3.13 7.94
CA GLY A 67 -1.60 3.59 6.56
C GLY A 67 -0.31 3.53 5.77
N LEU A 68 0.82 3.95 6.35
CA LEU A 68 2.14 3.90 5.73
C LEU A 68 2.58 2.46 5.42
N ASP A 69 2.26 1.51 6.27
CA ASP A 69 2.58 0.10 6.09
C ASP A 69 1.86 -0.54 4.86
N LEU A 70 0.88 0.14 4.26
CA LEU A 70 0.26 -0.27 3.00
C LEU A 70 1.06 0.10 1.75
N LEU A 71 2.11 0.93 1.87
CA LEU A 71 2.87 1.40 0.73
C LEU A 71 3.43 0.27 -0.15
N PRO A 72 4.06 -0.80 0.39
CA PRO A 72 4.55 -1.90 -0.44
C PRO A 72 3.45 -2.56 -1.29
N ALA A 73 2.27 -2.79 -0.73
CA ALA A 73 1.15 -3.36 -1.45
C ALA A 73 0.64 -2.42 -2.56
N MET A 74 0.61 -1.11 -2.30
CA MET A 74 0.23 -0.10 -3.30
C MET A 74 1.23 -0.04 -4.45
N LEU A 75 2.54 -0.17 -4.16
CA LEU A 75 3.60 -0.20 -5.17
C LEU A 75 3.53 -1.46 -6.02
N ALA A 76 3.32 -2.63 -5.43
CA ALA A 76 3.16 -3.89 -6.16
C ALA A 76 1.96 -3.82 -7.14
N LEU A 77 0.82 -3.27 -6.71
CA LEU A 77 -0.34 -3.06 -7.59
C LEU A 77 -0.04 -2.06 -8.70
N ARG A 78 0.70 -1.01 -8.41
CA ARG A 78 1.12 -0.03 -9.40
C ARG A 78 2.01 -0.66 -10.48
N GLU A 79 3.03 -1.39 -10.08
CA GLU A 79 3.95 -2.10 -11.01
C GLU A 79 3.20 -3.09 -11.91
N TRP A 80 2.29 -3.85 -11.30
CA TRP A 80 1.44 -4.75 -12.07
C TRP A 80 0.60 -3.99 -13.11
N GLY A 81 0.02 -2.86 -12.70
CA GLY A 81 -0.76 -2.01 -13.59
C GLY A 81 0.08 -1.43 -14.73
N GLU A 82 1.28 -0.92 -14.45
CA GLU A 82 2.22 -0.39 -15.45
C GLU A 82 2.64 -1.48 -16.46
N LYS A 83 2.89 -2.69 -15.96
CA LYS A 83 3.33 -3.81 -16.81
C LYS A 83 2.26 -4.32 -17.77
N TYR A 84 0.99 -4.32 -17.34
CA TYR A 84 -0.07 -5.06 -18.06
C TYR A 84 -1.23 -4.19 -18.58
N THR A 85 -1.39 -2.99 -18.07
CA THR A 85 -2.58 -2.19 -18.37
C THR A 85 -2.29 -0.77 -18.87
N LEU A 86 -1.07 -0.27 -18.72
CA LEU A 86 -0.69 1.08 -19.10
C LEU A 86 0.33 1.04 -20.25
N ASP A 87 0.12 1.93 -21.23
CA ASP A 87 1.08 2.12 -22.35
C ASP A 87 2.25 3.04 -21.97
N SER A 88 2.21 3.62 -20.77
CA SER A 88 3.21 4.57 -20.29
C SER A 88 3.43 4.42 -18.78
N PRO A 89 4.62 4.78 -18.27
CA PRO A 89 4.89 4.79 -16.83
C PRO A 89 3.92 5.70 -16.09
N SER A 90 3.56 5.32 -14.86
CA SER A 90 2.71 6.14 -13.99
C SER A 90 3.41 7.44 -13.58
N ASN A 91 2.64 8.52 -13.51
CA ASN A 91 3.08 9.80 -12.99
C ASN A 91 2.21 10.18 -11.77
N PRO A 92 2.78 10.62 -10.64
CA PRO A 92 4.21 10.79 -10.34
C PRO A 92 4.99 9.48 -10.14
N VAL A 93 6.32 9.54 -10.29
CA VAL A 93 7.27 8.45 -10.01
C VAL A 93 7.75 8.55 -8.57
N LEU A 94 7.83 7.43 -7.87
CA LEU A 94 8.44 7.38 -6.54
C LEU A 94 9.98 7.26 -6.66
N VAL A 95 10.68 8.12 -5.94
CA VAL A 95 12.15 8.22 -5.98
C VAL A 95 12.76 8.16 -4.58
N ASP A 96 14.00 7.71 -4.47
CA ASP A 96 14.79 7.85 -3.24
C ASP A 96 15.12 9.35 -3.03
N SER A 97 14.85 9.87 -1.85
CA SER A 97 15.09 11.28 -1.51
C SER A 97 16.57 11.66 -1.43
N ARG A 98 17.50 10.70 -1.43
CA ARG A 98 18.93 10.92 -1.33
C ARG A 98 19.56 11.25 -2.69
N ASP A 99 19.10 10.62 -3.75
CA ASP A 99 19.71 10.71 -5.10
C ASP A 99 18.69 11.04 -6.20
N TRP A 100 17.38 11.07 -5.85
CA TRP A 100 16.27 11.36 -6.76
C TRP A 100 16.12 10.34 -7.90
N LEU A 101 16.71 9.16 -7.74
CA LEU A 101 16.53 8.07 -8.71
C LEU A 101 15.24 7.28 -8.40
N PRO A 102 14.56 6.77 -9.44
CA PRO A 102 13.41 5.90 -9.24
C PRO A 102 13.75 4.67 -8.41
N ILE A 103 12.86 4.30 -7.48
CA ILE A 103 13.02 3.05 -6.74
C ILE A 103 12.92 1.85 -7.70
N THR A 104 13.66 0.79 -7.41
CA THR A 104 13.43 -0.52 -8.01
C THR A 104 12.21 -1.15 -7.34
N GLY A 105 11.48 -1.97 -8.04
CA GLY A 105 10.18 -2.50 -7.61
C GLY A 105 10.10 -3.21 -6.26
N VAL A 106 8.93 -3.74 -5.97
CA VAL A 106 8.67 -4.52 -4.76
C VAL A 106 9.15 -5.95 -4.96
N THR A 107 9.98 -6.47 -4.05
CA THR A 107 10.51 -7.83 -4.09
C THR A 107 10.09 -8.62 -2.85
N ILE A 108 9.93 -9.93 -3.01
CA ILE A 108 9.74 -10.86 -1.90
C ILE A 108 11.13 -11.30 -1.43
N GLN A 109 11.35 -11.25 -0.12
CA GLN A 109 12.64 -11.63 0.47
C GLN A 109 12.47 -12.79 1.45
N ALA A 110 13.45 -13.70 1.44
CA ALA A 110 13.61 -14.72 2.48
C ALA A 110 14.04 -14.09 3.82
N HIS A 111 14.03 -14.90 4.88
CA HIS A 111 14.49 -14.50 6.21
C HIS A 111 15.97 -14.03 6.26
N ASP A 112 16.80 -14.49 5.31
CA ASP A 112 18.21 -14.11 5.14
C ASP A 112 18.43 -12.89 4.22
N GLY A 113 17.33 -12.26 3.72
CA GLY A 113 17.37 -11.10 2.84
C GLY A 113 17.54 -11.43 1.34
N ARG A 114 17.66 -12.70 0.97
CA ARG A 114 17.71 -13.14 -0.43
C ARG A 114 16.37 -12.88 -1.12
N VAL A 115 16.41 -12.32 -2.31
CA VAL A 115 15.21 -12.17 -3.16
C VAL A 115 14.76 -13.54 -3.63
N ILE A 116 13.46 -13.81 -3.53
CA ILE A 116 12.84 -15.09 -3.87
C ILE A 116 11.92 -14.92 -5.07
N ASP A 117 12.02 -15.82 -6.04
CA ASP A 117 11.02 -15.94 -7.12
C ASP A 117 9.75 -16.61 -6.58
N TYR A 118 8.58 -16.24 -7.12
CA TYR A 118 7.31 -16.81 -6.67
C TYR A 118 7.22 -18.33 -6.85
N SER A 119 7.96 -18.91 -7.79
CA SER A 119 8.03 -20.37 -8.02
C SER A 119 8.73 -21.13 -6.88
N GLU A 120 9.52 -20.42 -6.08
CA GLU A 120 10.22 -20.98 -4.91
C GLU A 120 9.36 -20.92 -3.64
N LEU A 121 8.23 -20.20 -3.65
CA LEU A 121 7.33 -20.08 -2.50
C LEU A 121 6.47 -21.33 -2.32
N ARG A 122 6.17 -21.65 -1.05
CA ARG A 122 5.25 -22.72 -0.67
C ARG A 122 4.42 -22.27 0.52
N TRP A 123 3.16 -22.66 0.52
CA TRP A 123 2.29 -22.51 1.67
C TRP A 123 2.57 -23.65 2.66
N GLN A 124 2.69 -23.31 3.92
CA GLN A 124 2.89 -24.27 5.00
C GLN A 124 2.00 -23.92 6.18
N ASP A 125 1.37 -24.91 6.80
CA ASP A 125 0.59 -24.71 8.01
C ASP A 125 1.50 -24.29 9.18
N LEU A 126 1.02 -23.35 9.98
CA LEU A 126 1.80 -22.76 11.07
C LEU A 126 2.24 -23.80 12.11
N ASP A 127 1.39 -24.79 12.40
CA ASP A 127 1.67 -25.88 13.35
C ASP A 127 2.74 -26.88 12.88
N ARG A 128 3.09 -26.83 11.60
CA ARG A 128 4.21 -27.61 11.03
C ARG A 128 5.53 -26.82 10.99
N LEU A 129 5.50 -25.55 11.36
CA LEU A 129 6.71 -24.76 11.54
C LEU A 129 7.20 -25.01 12.97
N GLY A 130 8.38 -25.65 13.14
CA GLY A 130 9.01 -25.78 14.45
C GLY A 130 9.27 -24.43 15.13
N GLU A 131 9.53 -24.41 16.44
CA GLU A 131 9.73 -23.19 17.24
C GLU A 131 10.83 -22.25 16.71
N ASN A 132 11.72 -22.75 15.86
CA ASN A 132 12.81 -21.98 15.23
C ASN A 132 12.61 -21.77 13.70
N GLY A 133 11.42 -22.06 13.15
CA GLY A 133 11.22 -22.04 11.70
C GLY A 133 11.91 -23.21 10.97
N ASP A 134 12.50 -24.16 11.68
CA ASP A 134 13.07 -25.37 11.12
C ASP A 134 11.93 -26.29 10.67
N LEU A 135 11.75 -26.38 9.36
CA LEU A 135 10.88 -27.36 8.75
C LEU A 135 11.36 -28.78 9.13
N ALA A 136 10.55 -29.54 9.81
CA ALA A 136 10.63 -30.99 9.70
C ALA A 136 10.52 -31.29 8.19
N LYS A 137 11.58 -31.83 7.59
CA LYS A 137 11.62 -32.25 6.20
C LYS A 137 10.50 -33.28 5.97
N CYS A 138 9.32 -32.79 5.65
CA CYS A 138 8.24 -33.61 5.15
C CYS A 138 8.35 -33.58 3.63
N GLU A 139 8.89 -34.66 3.08
CA GLU A 139 8.64 -35.05 1.70
C GLU A 139 7.15 -35.24 1.59
N ALA A 140 6.42 -34.26 1.05
CA ALA A 140 5.05 -34.44 0.62
C ALA A 140 4.66 -33.35 -0.37
N GLU A 141 4.23 -33.81 -1.49
CA GLU A 141 3.52 -33.16 -2.57
C GLU A 141 2.65 -31.98 -2.11
N ALA A 142 3.21 -30.77 -2.16
CA ALA A 142 2.42 -29.57 -2.04
C ALA A 142 1.90 -29.16 -3.42
N PRO A 143 0.60 -28.81 -3.57
CA PRO A 143 0.09 -28.29 -4.83
C PRO A 143 0.84 -27.01 -5.19
N ASN A 144 1.27 -26.94 -6.45
CA ASN A 144 1.83 -25.73 -7.03
C ASN A 144 0.78 -24.61 -7.01
N LEU A 145 1.22 -23.38 -6.75
CA LEU A 145 0.44 -22.16 -6.99
C LEU A 145 0.07 -22.04 -8.45
#